data_66d141140b1c01460468fa69b8be935c
#
_entry.id   66d141140b1c01460468fa69b8be935c
#
_cell.length_a   1.000
_cell.length_b   1.000
_cell.length_c   1.000
_cell.angle_alpha   90.00
_cell.angle_beta   90.00
_cell.angle_gamma   90.00
#
_symmetry.space_group_name_H-M   'P 1'
#
loop_
_entity.id
_entity.type
_entity.pdbx_description
1 polymer ?
#
loop_
_entity_poly.entity_id
_entity_poly.type
_entity_poly.pdbx_seq_one_letter_code
_entity_poly.pdbx_strand_id
1 'polypeptide(L)'
;RYVSVTGVQTCALPIFIHRQFKSIVFDPYANAFNDGPVGGYWMSDMTDMKPELHERKWEIDSLCYPLRLAYQYWKVTGDDSIFDEEWIQAITNILRTFKEQQRKEGVGPYRFERKTNRALDTVTNNGLGNPVKPVGLIVSTFRPSDDATTFQFLVPSNFFAVSSLRKAAEILQTVNKKTALAKECTDLAKEVEAALKKYAVYKHPKYGKIYAFEVDGFGNHLLMDDANVPSLLAMPYLGDVDVKDPIYQNTRRFVWSEDNPYFFKGKAGEGIGGPHIGYNMIWPMSIMMKAFTSRSDEEIKTCVKMLMDTDAGTGFMHESFHKDNPKDFTRAWFAWQNTLFGELILKLVNEGKADLLNSIE
;
A
#
# COMPACT_ATOMS: atom_id res chain seq x y z
N ARG A 1 -14.86 -24.60 2.80
CA ARG A 1 -15.56 -24.70 1.49
C ARG A 1 -15.30 -23.38 0.79
N TYR A 2 -14.52 -23.41 -0.27
CA TYR A 2 -14.28 -22.22 -1.11
C TYR A 2 -15.60 -21.80 -1.72
N VAL A 3 -15.91 -20.49 -1.63
CA VAL A 3 -16.98 -19.90 -2.44
C VAL A 3 -16.60 -20.17 -3.89
N SER A 4 -17.46 -20.84 -4.62
CA SER A 4 -17.22 -21.16 -6.03
C SER A 4 -17.10 -19.84 -6.78
N VAL A 5 -15.90 -19.55 -7.25
CA VAL A 5 -15.62 -18.41 -8.13
C VAL A 5 -16.45 -18.66 -9.40
N THR A 6 -17.37 -17.76 -9.72
CA THR A 6 -18.19 -17.90 -10.94
C THR A 6 -17.30 -17.83 -12.17
N GLY A 7 -17.66 -18.49 -13.29
CA GLY A 7 -16.86 -18.52 -14.51
C GLY A 7 -16.47 -17.14 -15.06
N VAL A 8 -17.22 -16.08 -14.74
CA VAL A 8 -16.91 -14.68 -15.08
C VAL A 8 -15.66 -14.18 -14.31
N GLN A 9 -15.52 -14.55 -13.04
CA GLN A 9 -14.34 -14.15 -12.24
C GLN A 9 -13.07 -14.84 -12.72
N THR A 10 -13.15 -16.13 -13.11
CA THR A 10 -12.01 -16.88 -13.65
C THR A 10 -11.52 -16.36 -15.01
N CYS A 11 -12.38 -15.75 -15.81
CA CYS A 11 -11.98 -15.12 -17.08
C CYS A 11 -11.47 -13.68 -16.90
N ALA A 12 -12.02 -12.92 -15.96
CA ALA A 12 -11.68 -11.50 -15.77
C ALA A 12 -10.33 -11.30 -15.08
N LEU A 13 -10.02 -12.08 -14.04
CA LEU A 13 -8.80 -11.90 -13.25
C LEU A 13 -7.51 -12.05 -14.07
N PRO A 14 -7.33 -13.07 -14.94
CA PRO A 14 -6.17 -13.14 -15.82
C PRO A 14 -6.00 -11.91 -16.71
N ILE A 15 -7.09 -11.36 -17.26
CA ILE A 15 -7.07 -10.16 -18.09
C ILE A 15 -6.55 -8.97 -17.30
N PHE A 16 -7.04 -8.78 -16.07
CA PHE A 16 -6.55 -7.71 -15.19
C PHE A 16 -5.07 -7.89 -14.82
N ILE A 17 -4.66 -9.11 -14.52
CA ILE A 17 -3.27 -9.42 -14.18
C ILE A 17 -2.34 -9.13 -15.38
N HIS A 18 -2.67 -9.58 -16.58
CA HIS A 18 -1.92 -9.26 -17.79
C HIS A 18 -1.90 -7.75 -18.08
N ARG A 19 -3.02 -7.04 -17.86
CA ARG A 19 -3.05 -5.58 -17.97
C ARG A 19 -2.01 -4.93 -17.06
N GLN A 20 -1.90 -5.41 -15.80
CA GLN A 20 -0.90 -4.89 -14.85
C GLN A 20 0.54 -5.17 -15.33
N PHE A 21 0.81 -6.37 -15.85
CA PHE A 21 2.14 -6.68 -16.37
C PHE A 21 2.50 -5.79 -17.58
N LYS A 22 1.59 -5.60 -18.52
CA LYS A 22 1.76 -4.67 -19.65
C LYS A 22 2.06 -3.24 -19.18
N SER A 23 1.35 -2.77 -18.18
CA SER A 23 1.57 -1.46 -17.59
C SER A 23 2.98 -1.32 -17.00
N ILE A 24 3.45 -2.32 -16.24
CA ILE A 24 4.80 -2.37 -15.67
C ILE A 24 5.87 -2.45 -16.77
N VAL A 25 5.61 -3.21 -17.84
CA VAL A 25 6.55 -3.30 -18.97
C VAL A 25 6.64 -1.98 -19.71
N PHE A 26 5.53 -1.26 -19.85
CA PHE A 26 5.46 0.02 -20.54
C PHE A 26 6.16 1.14 -19.76
N ASP A 27 5.81 1.35 -18.49
CA ASP A 27 6.46 2.31 -17.60
C ASP A 27 6.32 1.92 -16.13
N PRO A 28 7.38 1.38 -15.50
CA PRO A 28 7.33 0.94 -14.11
C PRO A 28 7.30 2.09 -13.09
N TYR A 29 7.45 3.34 -13.52
CA TYR A 29 7.37 4.53 -12.67
C TYR A 29 5.99 5.15 -12.62
N ALA A 30 5.06 4.73 -13.48
CA ALA A 30 3.71 5.26 -13.53
C ALA A 30 2.78 4.52 -12.56
N ASN A 31 1.91 5.28 -11.88
CA ASN A 31 0.89 4.75 -10.98
C ASN A 31 -0.48 4.63 -11.65
N ALA A 32 -0.73 5.37 -12.75
CA ALA A 32 -2.02 5.31 -13.44
C ALA A 32 -1.88 5.37 -14.97
N PHE A 33 -2.72 4.60 -15.67
CA PHE A 33 -2.68 4.41 -17.11
C PHE A 33 -4.04 4.70 -17.75
N ASN A 34 -4.00 5.30 -18.96
CA ASN A 34 -5.16 5.44 -19.82
C ASN A 34 -5.49 4.13 -20.56
N ASP A 35 -6.65 4.09 -21.20
CA ASP A 35 -7.04 2.99 -22.06
C ASP A 35 -6.60 3.23 -23.52
N GLY A 36 -5.36 3.65 -23.71
CA GLY A 36 -4.74 3.97 -24.99
C GLY A 36 -4.02 5.33 -24.98
N PRO A 37 -3.44 5.75 -26.12
CA PRO A 37 -2.63 6.97 -26.22
C PRO A 37 -3.50 8.23 -26.36
N VAL A 38 -4.36 8.49 -25.39
CA VAL A 38 -5.35 9.60 -25.44
C VAL A 38 -4.88 10.87 -24.72
N GLY A 39 -3.76 10.80 -24.01
CA GLY A 39 -3.33 11.87 -23.12
C GLY A 39 -4.26 12.00 -21.91
N GLY A 40 -4.15 13.10 -21.17
CA GLY A 40 -4.98 13.31 -19.98
C GLY A 40 -4.67 14.62 -19.26
N TYR A 41 -5.30 14.76 -18.11
CA TYR A 41 -5.25 15.97 -17.31
C TYR A 41 -3.82 16.31 -16.84
N TRP A 42 -3.01 15.28 -16.55
CA TRP A 42 -1.69 15.43 -15.97
C TRP A 42 -0.53 15.45 -16.99
N MET A 43 -0.84 15.58 -18.30
CA MET A 43 0.20 15.63 -19.35
C MET A 43 1.19 16.80 -19.21
N SER A 44 0.86 17.82 -18.41
CA SER A 44 1.74 18.96 -18.12
C SER A 44 2.72 18.72 -16.97
N ASP A 45 2.67 17.56 -16.31
CA ASP A 45 3.62 17.21 -15.26
C ASP A 45 5.03 17.11 -15.83
N MET A 46 5.99 17.66 -15.08
CA MET A 46 7.40 17.66 -15.47
C MET A 46 8.06 16.33 -15.03
N THR A 47 7.75 15.31 -15.78
CA THR A 47 8.28 13.94 -15.73
C THR A 47 8.24 13.38 -17.15
N ASP A 48 8.67 12.14 -17.38
CA ASP A 48 8.62 11.50 -18.71
C ASP A 48 7.19 11.02 -19.04
N MET A 49 6.25 11.97 -19.20
CA MET A 49 4.85 11.70 -19.52
C MET A 49 4.69 11.21 -20.97
N LYS A 50 3.79 10.23 -21.15
CA LYS A 50 3.41 9.65 -22.42
C LYS A 50 1.88 9.64 -22.54
N PRO A 51 1.29 9.66 -23.76
CA PRO A 51 -0.17 9.70 -23.94
C PRO A 51 -0.92 8.52 -23.30
N GLU A 52 -0.27 7.40 -23.10
CA GLU A 52 -0.80 6.20 -22.43
C GLU A 52 -0.86 6.32 -20.91
N LEU A 53 -0.15 7.32 -20.33
CA LEU A 53 -0.10 7.53 -18.89
C LEU A 53 -1.18 8.53 -18.47
N HIS A 54 -1.95 8.17 -17.43
CA HIS A 54 -2.82 9.12 -16.76
C HIS A 54 -2.02 9.97 -15.76
N GLU A 55 -1.16 9.31 -14.96
CA GLU A 55 -0.28 9.94 -13.97
C GLU A 55 1.01 9.15 -13.82
N ARG A 56 2.13 9.82 -13.49
CA ARG A 56 3.44 9.18 -13.36
C ARG A 56 4.10 9.51 -12.02
N LYS A 57 3.36 9.31 -10.93
CA LYS A 57 3.87 9.37 -9.56
C LYS A 57 4.52 8.05 -9.19
N TRP A 58 5.79 8.09 -8.78
CA TRP A 58 6.53 6.91 -8.37
C TRP A 58 6.17 6.48 -6.95
N GLU A 59 5.60 5.32 -6.85
CA GLU A 59 5.19 4.63 -5.63
C GLU A 59 5.66 3.17 -5.68
N ILE A 60 6.32 2.70 -4.63
CA ILE A 60 6.81 1.31 -4.56
C ILE A 60 5.66 0.31 -4.69
N ASP A 61 4.55 0.60 -4.04
CA ASP A 61 3.39 -0.30 -3.95
C ASP A 61 2.68 -0.49 -5.29
N SER A 62 2.76 0.47 -6.21
CA SER A 62 2.27 0.32 -7.59
C SER A 62 2.88 -0.89 -8.31
N LEU A 63 4.12 -1.29 -7.95
CA LEU A 63 4.77 -2.50 -8.46
C LEU A 63 4.54 -3.74 -7.57
N CYS A 64 4.09 -3.58 -6.33
CA CYS A 64 3.88 -4.67 -5.38
C CYS A 64 2.48 -5.29 -5.47
N TYR A 65 1.44 -4.47 -5.66
CA TYR A 65 0.06 -4.94 -5.77
C TYR A 65 -0.15 -5.94 -6.92
N PRO A 66 0.38 -5.73 -8.13
CA PRO A 66 0.28 -6.73 -9.21
C PRO A 66 0.89 -8.08 -8.84
N LEU A 67 2.02 -8.08 -8.11
CA LEU A 67 2.66 -9.32 -7.63
C LEU A 67 1.79 -10.03 -6.59
N ARG A 68 1.22 -9.27 -5.64
CA ARG A 68 0.30 -9.81 -4.63
C ARG A 68 -0.93 -10.42 -5.29
N LEU A 69 -1.54 -9.73 -6.26
CA LEU A 69 -2.72 -10.21 -6.98
C LEU A 69 -2.41 -11.50 -7.75
N ALA A 70 -1.36 -11.53 -8.55
CA ALA A 70 -0.96 -12.69 -9.34
C ALA A 70 -0.64 -13.90 -8.44
N TYR A 71 0.08 -13.69 -7.35
CA TYR A 71 0.41 -14.72 -6.37
C TYR A 71 -0.86 -15.31 -5.72
N GLN A 72 -1.78 -14.45 -5.27
CA GLN A 72 -3.05 -14.88 -4.65
C GLN A 72 -3.91 -15.66 -5.65
N TYR A 73 -4.03 -15.16 -6.90
CA TYR A 73 -4.73 -15.85 -7.96
C TYR A 73 -4.20 -17.28 -8.15
N TRP A 74 -2.90 -17.43 -8.33
CA TRP A 74 -2.25 -18.73 -8.48
C TRP A 74 -2.48 -19.65 -7.28
N LYS A 75 -2.32 -19.13 -6.05
CA LYS A 75 -2.51 -19.94 -4.83
C LYS A 75 -3.95 -20.43 -4.65
N VAL A 76 -4.94 -19.67 -5.12
CA VAL A 76 -6.36 -20.03 -4.99
C VAL A 76 -6.82 -20.93 -6.13
N THR A 77 -6.40 -20.65 -7.36
CA THR A 77 -6.90 -21.35 -8.56
C THR A 77 -6.01 -22.52 -9.01
N GLY A 78 -4.72 -22.48 -8.69
CA GLY A 78 -3.70 -23.38 -9.25
C GLY A 78 -3.32 -23.05 -10.71
N ASP A 79 -3.96 -22.03 -11.33
CA ASP A 79 -3.68 -21.62 -12.71
C ASP A 79 -2.39 -20.81 -12.78
N ASP A 80 -1.39 -21.33 -13.45
CA ASP A 80 -0.08 -20.74 -13.66
C ASP A 80 0.11 -20.15 -15.07
N SER A 81 -0.90 -20.20 -15.91
CA SER A 81 -0.87 -19.72 -17.30
C SER A 81 -0.57 -18.24 -17.45
N ILE A 82 -0.81 -17.45 -16.39
CA ILE A 82 -0.53 -16.01 -16.34
C ILE A 82 0.96 -15.69 -16.21
N PHE A 83 1.83 -16.67 -15.90
CA PHE A 83 3.27 -16.44 -15.69
C PHE A 83 4.08 -16.72 -16.96
N ASP A 84 3.79 -15.98 -18.01
CA ASP A 84 4.40 -16.04 -19.32
C ASP A 84 5.66 -15.14 -19.47
N GLU A 85 6.12 -14.88 -20.69
CA GLU A 85 7.27 -14.00 -20.95
C GLU A 85 6.98 -12.53 -20.59
N GLU A 86 5.73 -12.05 -20.65
CA GLU A 86 5.35 -10.70 -20.21
C GLU A 86 5.52 -10.53 -18.70
N TRP A 87 5.14 -11.56 -17.92
CA TRP A 87 5.45 -11.64 -16.50
C TRP A 87 6.96 -11.57 -16.22
N ILE A 88 7.77 -12.35 -16.94
CA ILE A 88 9.23 -12.35 -16.78
C ILE A 88 9.80 -10.95 -17.05
N GLN A 89 9.31 -10.28 -18.09
CA GLN A 89 9.73 -8.92 -18.41
C GLN A 89 9.30 -7.92 -17.34
N ALA A 90 8.07 -8.04 -16.81
CA ALA A 90 7.57 -7.22 -15.72
C ALA A 90 8.45 -7.36 -14.46
N ILE A 91 8.81 -8.58 -14.05
CA ILE A 91 9.70 -8.81 -12.90
C ILE A 91 11.10 -8.23 -13.14
N THR A 92 11.63 -8.37 -14.36
CA THR A 92 12.94 -7.79 -14.71
C THR A 92 12.92 -6.27 -14.57
N ASN A 93 11.82 -5.61 -15.02
CA ASN A 93 11.64 -4.17 -14.87
C ASN A 93 11.48 -3.76 -13.40
N ILE A 94 10.72 -4.52 -12.60
CA ILE A 94 10.57 -4.27 -11.15
C ILE A 94 11.93 -4.32 -10.46
N LEU A 95 12.72 -5.37 -10.69
CA LEU A 95 14.05 -5.51 -10.08
C LEU A 95 14.97 -4.35 -10.46
N ARG A 96 15.00 -3.97 -11.77
CA ARG A 96 15.77 -2.84 -12.25
C ARG A 96 15.35 -1.56 -11.54
N THR A 97 14.04 -1.24 -11.52
CA THR A 97 13.49 -0.03 -10.93
C THR A 97 13.77 0.06 -9.44
N PHE A 98 13.59 -1.03 -8.70
CA PHE A 98 13.91 -1.06 -7.27
C PHE A 98 15.41 -0.82 -7.00
N LYS A 99 16.31 -1.44 -7.80
CA LYS A 99 17.76 -1.21 -7.70
C LYS A 99 18.14 0.23 -8.04
N GLU A 100 17.57 0.81 -9.09
CA GLU A 100 17.75 2.23 -9.45
C GLU A 100 17.30 3.14 -8.29
N GLN A 101 16.18 2.83 -7.65
CA GLN A 101 15.63 3.61 -6.55
C GLN A 101 16.25 3.30 -5.18
N GLN A 102 17.16 2.33 -5.06
CA GLN A 102 18.06 2.28 -3.91
C GLN A 102 19.10 3.41 -3.94
N ARG A 103 19.28 4.07 -5.07
CA ARG A 103 20.18 5.23 -5.29
C ARG A 103 21.64 4.98 -4.90
N LYS A 104 22.11 3.74 -4.97
CA LYS A 104 23.51 3.39 -4.65
C LYS A 104 24.51 3.91 -5.67
N GLU A 105 24.11 3.99 -6.94
CA GLU A 105 24.95 4.40 -8.07
C GLU A 105 24.59 5.82 -8.55
N GLY A 106 23.77 6.55 -7.82
CA GLY A 106 23.31 7.90 -8.15
C GLY A 106 21.83 8.10 -7.88
N VAL A 107 21.30 9.26 -8.26
CA VAL A 107 19.93 9.67 -7.95
C VAL A 107 18.84 8.93 -8.74
N GLY A 108 19.23 8.10 -9.71
CA GLY A 108 18.29 7.39 -10.59
C GLY A 108 17.71 8.28 -11.69
N PRO A 109 16.94 7.66 -12.61
CA PRO A 109 16.38 8.36 -13.78
C PRO A 109 15.08 9.13 -13.48
N TYR A 110 14.42 8.85 -12.36
CA TYR A 110 13.10 9.39 -12.07
C TYR A 110 13.17 10.79 -11.47
N ARG A 111 12.29 11.68 -11.98
CA ARG A 111 12.02 13.01 -11.47
C ARG A 111 10.54 13.32 -11.65
N PHE A 112 10.00 14.14 -10.77
CA PHE A 112 8.62 14.59 -10.85
C PHE A 112 8.46 15.99 -10.26
N GLU A 113 7.91 16.91 -11.04
CA GLU A 113 7.40 18.17 -10.53
C GLU A 113 6.04 18.45 -11.16
N ARG A 114 5.15 19.06 -10.40
CA ARG A 114 3.82 19.48 -10.83
C ARG A 114 3.61 20.96 -10.48
N LYS A 115 3.04 21.72 -11.40
CA LYS A 115 2.59 23.07 -11.13
C LYS A 115 1.30 22.99 -10.30
N THR A 116 1.38 23.24 -9.00
CA THR A 116 0.26 23.08 -8.06
C THR A 116 0.39 24.08 -6.91
N ASN A 117 -0.72 24.36 -6.23
CA ASN A 117 -0.76 25.10 -4.97
C ASN A 117 -0.78 24.17 -3.74
N ARG A 118 -0.74 22.84 -3.94
CA ARG A 118 -0.69 21.82 -2.88
C ARG A 118 0.75 21.33 -2.74
N ALA A 119 1.38 21.67 -1.63
CA ALA A 119 2.80 21.36 -1.41
C ALA A 119 3.14 19.85 -1.50
N LEU A 120 2.20 18.98 -1.14
CA LEU A 120 2.40 17.52 -1.17
C LEU A 120 2.09 16.89 -2.54
N ASP A 121 1.58 17.66 -3.50
CA ASP A 121 1.25 17.17 -4.84
C ASP A 121 2.40 17.36 -5.85
N THR A 122 3.57 17.75 -5.36
CA THR A 122 4.79 17.95 -6.14
C THR A 122 6.02 17.57 -5.33
N VAL A 123 7.17 17.41 -5.99
CA VAL A 123 8.42 16.96 -5.38
C VAL A 123 9.44 18.09 -5.37
N THR A 124 10.09 18.28 -4.25
CA THR A 124 11.15 19.29 -4.04
C THR A 124 12.47 18.92 -4.73
N ASN A 125 13.46 19.81 -4.68
CA ASN A 125 14.82 19.59 -5.19
C ASN A 125 14.84 19.18 -6.68
N ASN A 126 14.20 19.97 -7.54
CA ASN A 126 14.09 19.69 -8.98
C ASN A 126 13.53 18.27 -9.24
N GLY A 127 12.49 17.91 -8.54
CA GLY A 127 11.80 16.63 -8.70
C GLY A 127 12.51 15.40 -8.11
N LEU A 128 13.60 15.58 -7.39
CA LEU A 128 14.36 14.47 -6.77
C LEU A 128 13.90 14.12 -5.36
N GLY A 129 13.21 15.04 -4.70
CA GLY A 129 12.82 14.97 -3.29
C GLY A 129 13.97 15.24 -2.32
N ASN A 130 13.70 15.10 -1.02
CA ASN A 130 14.70 15.34 0.00
C ASN A 130 15.87 14.33 -0.08
N PRO A 131 17.10 14.73 0.28
CA PRO A 131 18.26 13.85 0.23
C PRO A 131 18.08 12.59 1.06
N VAL A 132 18.58 11.46 0.54
CA VAL A 132 18.65 10.20 1.25
C VAL A 132 20.10 9.70 1.30
N LYS A 133 20.45 8.98 2.37
CA LYS A 133 21.67 8.18 2.41
C LYS A 133 21.34 6.77 1.89
N PRO A 134 21.97 6.31 0.80
CA PRO A 134 21.76 4.96 0.29
C PRO A 134 22.15 3.90 1.33
N VAL A 135 21.18 3.20 1.87
CA VAL A 135 21.36 2.21 2.94
C VAL A 135 20.77 0.84 2.60
N GLY A 136 20.34 0.65 1.34
CA GLY A 136 19.71 -0.57 0.85
C GLY A 136 18.19 -0.51 0.85
N LEU A 137 17.57 0.56 1.36
CA LEU A 137 16.14 0.82 1.21
C LEU A 137 15.82 1.40 -0.18
N ILE A 138 14.58 1.26 -0.62
CA ILE A 138 14.06 1.74 -1.89
C ILE A 138 13.35 3.07 -1.65
N VAL A 139 13.67 4.09 -2.43
CA VAL A 139 12.97 5.37 -2.41
C VAL A 139 11.56 5.21 -2.96
N SER A 140 10.55 5.70 -2.24
CA SER A 140 9.22 6.01 -2.75
C SER A 140 9.06 7.52 -2.77
N THR A 141 8.86 8.10 -3.93
CA THR A 141 8.74 9.56 -4.03
C THR A 141 7.37 10.03 -3.55
N PHE A 142 6.38 9.19 -3.74
CA PHE A 142 5.01 9.42 -3.25
C PHE A 142 4.58 8.29 -2.31
N ARG A 143 3.58 8.61 -1.48
CA ARG A 143 2.82 7.70 -0.62
C ARG A 143 1.66 7.11 -1.39
N PRO A 144 1.04 6.02 -0.92
CA PRO A 144 -0.21 5.49 -1.51
C PRO A 144 -1.37 6.48 -1.53
N SER A 145 -1.25 7.60 -0.81
CA SER A 145 -2.21 8.72 -0.78
C SER A 145 -1.98 9.76 -1.88
N ASP A 146 -1.06 9.54 -2.81
CA ASP A 146 -0.58 10.52 -3.81
C ASP A 146 0.22 11.70 -3.23
N ASP A 147 0.46 11.74 -1.93
CA ASP A 147 1.25 12.79 -1.28
C ASP A 147 2.75 12.49 -1.36
N ALA A 148 3.55 13.50 -1.66
CA ALA A 148 5.00 13.38 -1.67
C ALA A 148 5.55 13.02 -0.28
N THR A 149 6.51 12.09 -0.24
CA THR A 149 7.19 11.69 0.99
C THR A 149 8.08 12.80 1.55
N THR A 150 8.14 12.91 2.87
CA THR A 150 9.07 13.81 3.56
C THR A 150 10.47 13.20 3.63
N PHE A 151 10.57 11.96 4.14
CA PHE A 151 11.78 11.14 4.07
C PHE A 151 11.51 10.00 3.10
N GLN A 152 12.29 9.90 2.04
CA GLN A 152 11.90 9.11 0.87
C GLN A 152 11.94 7.58 1.04
N PHE A 153 12.45 7.06 2.15
CA PHE A 153 12.30 5.65 2.46
C PHE A 153 11.01 5.41 3.24
N LEU A 154 9.91 5.24 2.51
CA LEU A 154 8.60 4.88 3.06
C LEU A 154 8.66 3.44 3.59
N VAL A 155 8.60 3.29 4.91
CA VAL A 155 8.86 2.02 5.59
C VAL A 155 7.82 0.94 5.25
N PRO A 156 6.50 1.18 5.35
CA PRO A 156 5.52 0.14 5.02
C PRO A 156 5.62 -0.32 3.56
N SER A 157 5.88 0.58 2.60
CA SER A 157 6.07 0.19 1.20
C SER A 157 7.35 -0.62 0.98
N ASN A 158 8.43 -0.35 1.73
CA ASN A 158 9.64 -1.17 1.69
C ASN A 158 9.41 -2.59 2.27
N PHE A 159 8.60 -2.74 3.31
CA PHE A 159 8.17 -4.05 3.79
C PHE A 159 7.34 -4.79 2.73
N PHE A 160 6.43 -4.08 2.07
CA PHE A 160 5.62 -4.66 0.99
C PHE A 160 6.47 -5.06 -0.22
N ALA A 161 7.54 -4.33 -0.55
CA ALA A 161 8.50 -4.75 -1.56
C ALA A 161 9.20 -6.07 -1.17
N VAL A 162 9.59 -6.25 0.09
CA VAL A 162 10.22 -7.49 0.58
C VAL A 162 9.29 -8.69 0.41
N SER A 163 8.03 -8.58 0.88
CA SER A 163 7.05 -9.67 0.78
C SER A 163 6.69 -9.98 -0.66
N SER A 164 6.59 -8.95 -1.52
CA SER A 164 6.29 -9.09 -2.95
C SER A 164 7.43 -9.76 -3.72
N LEU A 165 8.69 -9.37 -3.47
CA LEU A 165 9.86 -10.01 -4.07
C LEU A 165 10.00 -11.48 -3.68
N ARG A 166 9.65 -11.84 -2.45
CA ARG A 166 9.63 -13.24 -2.01
C ARG A 166 8.58 -14.06 -2.75
N LYS A 167 7.38 -13.51 -2.94
CA LYS A 167 6.31 -14.14 -3.73
C LYS A 167 6.74 -14.32 -5.20
N ALA A 168 7.35 -13.29 -5.80
CA ALA A 168 7.90 -13.37 -7.15
C ALA A 168 8.99 -14.45 -7.26
N ALA A 169 9.90 -14.52 -6.29
CA ALA A 169 10.95 -15.56 -6.25
C ALA A 169 10.37 -16.98 -6.21
N GLU A 170 9.31 -17.21 -5.42
CA GLU A 170 8.62 -18.49 -5.34
C GLU A 170 8.02 -18.88 -6.69
N ILE A 171 7.30 -17.96 -7.37
CA ILE A 171 6.72 -18.21 -8.70
C ILE A 171 7.83 -18.53 -9.71
N LEU A 172 8.86 -17.69 -9.79
CA LEU A 172 9.99 -17.88 -10.71
C LEU A 172 10.71 -19.20 -10.51
N GLN A 173 10.85 -19.64 -9.26
CA GLN A 173 11.50 -20.91 -8.92
C GLN A 173 10.61 -22.11 -9.25
N THR A 174 9.32 -22.03 -8.90
CA THR A 174 8.41 -23.20 -8.96
C THR A 174 7.73 -23.34 -10.31
N VAL A 175 7.29 -22.25 -10.93
CA VAL A 175 6.57 -22.25 -12.22
C VAL A 175 7.54 -22.08 -13.39
N ASN A 176 8.23 -20.95 -13.44
CA ASN A 176 9.04 -20.59 -14.62
C ASN A 176 10.40 -21.30 -14.69
N LYS A 177 10.88 -21.89 -13.59
CA LYS A 177 12.23 -22.48 -13.47
C LYS A 177 13.37 -21.48 -13.79
N LYS A 178 13.13 -20.19 -13.59
CA LYS A 178 14.09 -19.09 -13.80
C LYS A 178 14.92 -18.85 -12.53
N THR A 179 15.73 -19.83 -12.13
CA THR A 179 16.47 -19.86 -10.86
C THR A 179 17.35 -18.62 -10.61
N ALA A 180 18.01 -18.10 -11.66
CA ALA A 180 18.85 -16.90 -11.52
C ALA A 180 18.02 -15.67 -11.15
N LEU A 181 16.90 -15.43 -11.82
CA LEU A 181 16.00 -14.31 -11.56
C LEU A 181 15.31 -14.44 -10.19
N ALA A 182 14.92 -15.67 -9.81
CA ALA A 182 14.41 -15.97 -8.46
C ALA A 182 15.42 -15.63 -7.36
N LYS A 183 16.71 -15.93 -7.61
CA LYS A 183 17.80 -15.58 -6.70
C LYS A 183 17.96 -14.06 -6.58
N GLU A 184 17.89 -13.32 -7.69
CA GLU A 184 17.97 -11.85 -7.65
C GLU A 184 16.84 -11.24 -6.81
N CYS A 185 15.59 -11.71 -6.97
CA CYS A 185 14.47 -11.29 -6.13
C CYS A 185 14.73 -11.58 -4.64
N THR A 186 15.24 -12.78 -4.34
CA THR A 186 15.54 -13.20 -2.96
C THR A 186 16.67 -12.36 -2.34
N ASP A 187 17.71 -12.08 -3.09
CA ASP A 187 18.86 -11.31 -2.61
C ASP A 187 18.48 -9.87 -2.34
N LEU A 188 17.71 -9.24 -3.25
CA LEU A 188 17.20 -7.88 -3.04
C LEU A 188 16.24 -7.83 -1.84
N ALA A 189 15.33 -8.80 -1.70
CA ALA A 189 14.43 -8.87 -0.55
C ALA A 189 15.20 -8.95 0.77
N LYS A 190 16.26 -9.79 0.85
CA LYS A 190 17.12 -9.91 2.04
C LYS A 190 17.86 -8.61 2.35
N GLU A 191 18.35 -7.91 1.33
CA GLU A 191 19.03 -6.64 1.51
C GLU A 191 18.11 -5.56 2.07
N VAL A 192 16.92 -5.40 1.47
CA VAL A 192 15.93 -4.42 1.94
C VAL A 192 15.46 -4.77 3.37
N GLU A 193 15.21 -6.05 3.66
CA GLU A 193 14.83 -6.49 5.01
C GLU A 193 15.92 -6.19 6.05
N ALA A 194 17.19 -6.42 5.73
CA ALA A 194 18.30 -6.11 6.63
C ALA A 194 18.40 -4.59 6.89
N ALA A 195 18.16 -3.77 5.85
CA ALA A 195 18.11 -2.32 5.98
C ALA A 195 16.93 -1.85 6.83
N LEU A 196 15.72 -2.43 6.65
CA LEU A 196 14.55 -2.15 7.48
C LEU A 196 14.81 -2.45 8.96
N LYS A 197 15.38 -3.62 9.28
CA LYS A 197 15.74 -4.00 10.66
C LYS A 197 16.68 -2.99 11.32
N LYS A 198 17.56 -2.37 10.54
CA LYS A 198 18.59 -1.44 11.03
C LYS A 198 18.10 0.01 11.12
N TYR A 199 17.32 0.47 10.14
CA TYR A 199 17.03 1.89 9.97
C TYR A 199 15.57 2.27 10.22
N ALA A 200 14.61 1.32 10.17
CA ALA A 200 13.20 1.60 10.31
C ALA A 200 12.71 1.56 11.77
N VAL A 201 13.50 1.06 12.70
CA VAL A 201 13.09 0.88 14.11
C VAL A 201 13.52 2.07 14.95
N TYR A 202 12.54 2.72 15.58
CA TYR A 202 12.74 3.82 16.52
C TYR A 202 12.44 3.38 17.95
N LYS A 203 13.23 3.83 18.94
CA LYS A 203 12.97 3.59 20.37
C LYS A 203 12.15 4.73 20.93
N HIS A 204 10.83 4.59 20.89
CA HIS A 204 9.91 5.59 21.41
C HIS A 204 9.85 5.54 22.94
N PRO A 205 9.86 6.70 23.67
CA PRO A 205 9.90 6.71 25.14
C PRO A 205 8.68 6.05 25.80
N LYS A 206 7.49 6.15 25.18
CA LYS A 206 6.22 5.63 25.72
C LYS A 206 5.91 4.20 25.23
N TYR A 207 6.22 3.87 23.97
CA TYR A 207 5.79 2.63 23.33
C TYR A 207 6.90 1.57 23.22
N GLY A 208 8.15 1.92 23.52
CA GLY A 208 9.30 1.05 23.29
C GLY A 208 9.74 1.07 21.82
N LYS A 209 10.20 -0.07 21.28
CA LYS A 209 10.56 -0.12 19.86
C LYS A 209 9.31 -0.11 18.98
N ILE A 210 9.25 0.83 18.03
CA ILE A 210 8.21 0.96 17.01
C ILE A 210 8.85 1.09 15.63
N TYR A 211 8.08 0.82 14.57
CA TYR A 211 8.47 1.19 13.21
C TYR A 211 8.16 2.67 12.97
N ALA A 212 9.10 3.39 12.37
CA ALA A 212 8.85 4.72 11.81
C ALA A 212 8.07 4.61 10.50
N PHE A 213 7.34 5.65 10.12
CA PHE A 213 6.61 5.69 8.85
C PHE A 213 7.55 5.96 7.68
N GLU A 214 8.44 6.95 7.83
CA GLU A 214 9.46 7.28 6.84
C GLU A 214 10.82 7.46 7.52
N VAL A 215 11.89 7.15 6.78
CA VAL A 215 13.29 7.38 7.19
C VAL A 215 14.13 7.89 6.02
N ASP A 216 15.28 8.50 6.29
CA ASP A 216 16.19 9.08 5.29
C ASP A 216 17.55 8.37 5.19
N GLY A 217 17.85 7.43 6.09
CA GLY A 217 19.13 6.76 6.18
C GLY A 217 20.23 7.57 6.92
N PHE A 218 20.00 8.85 7.19
CA PHE A 218 20.92 9.68 8.01
C PHE A 218 20.63 9.56 9.51
N GLY A 219 19.53 8.94 9.88
CA GLY A 219 19.09 8.75 11.27
C GLY A 219 17.84 9.52 11.64
N ASN A 220 17.21 10.21 10.70
CA ASN A 220 15.92 10.88 10.93
C ASN A 220 14.76 9.92 10.72
N HIS A 221 13.71 10.08 11.52
CA HIS A 221 12.51 9.25 11.56
C HIS A 221 11.27 10.14 11.57
N LEU A 222 10.33 9.88 10.67
CA LEU A 222 8.99 10.48 10.70
C LEU A 222 8.07 9.52 11.45
N LEU A 223 7.53 9.99 12.57
CA LEU A 223 6.67 9.20 13.45
C LEU A 223 5.21 9.61 13.23
N MET A 224 4.53 8.87 12.39
CA MET A 224 3.10 8.98 12.07
C MET A 224 2.62 7.67 11.46
N ASP A 225 1.36 7.60 11.09
CA ASP A 225 0.84 6.69 10.08
C ASP A 225 -0.14 7.44 9.19
N ASP A 226 -0.29 6.99 7.97
CA ASP A 226 -1.28 7.42 6.99
C ASP A 226 -2.24 6.25 6.76
N ALA A 227 -3.54 6.53 6.59
CA ALA A 227 -4.54 5.49 6.45
C ALA A 227 -4.39 4.67 5.16
N ASN A 228 -3.79 5.24 4.12
CA ASN A 228 -3.69 4.61 2.81
C ASN A 228 -2.70 3.43 2.83
N VAL A 229 -3.15 2.29 2.32
CA VAL A 229 -2.39 1.03 2.34
C VAL A 229 -1.43 0.96 1.15
N PRO A 230 -0.14 0.67 1.38
CA PRO A 230 0.52 0.19 2.58
C PRO A 230 0.71 1.25 3.67
N SER A 231 0.30 0.93 4.89
CA SER A 231 0.47 1.72 6.11
C SER A 231 1.15 0.88 7.19
N LEU A 232 1.62 1.50 8.26
CA LEU A 232 2.18 0.75 9.39
C LEU A 232 1.13 -0.18 10.02
N LEU A 233 -0.12 0.28 10.12
CA LEU A 233 -1.21 -0.54 10.63
C LEU A 233 -1.51 -1.75 9.75
N ALA A 234 -1.37 -1.61 8.42
CA ALA A 234 -1.73 -2.63 7.44
C ALA A 234 -0.66 -3.72 7.23
N MET A 235 0.55 -3.60 7.77
CA MET A 235 1.65 -4.53 7.48
C MET A 235 1.29 -6.02 7.62
N PRO A 236 0.56 -6.49 8.65
CA PRO A 236 0.16 -7.91 8.72
C PRO A 236 -0.87 -8.31 7.65
N TYR A 237 -1.77 -7.41 7.24
CA TYR A 237 -2.73 -7.65 6.16
C TYR A 237 -2.02 -7.90 4.82
N LEU A 238 -0.92 -7.21 4.55
CA LEU A 238 -0.11 -7.40 3.36
C LEU A 238 0.79 -8.65 3.44
N GLY A 239 0.95 -9.23 4.64
CA GLY A 239 1.84 -10.35 4.90
C GLY A 239 3.31 -9.95 5.07
N ASP A 240 3.54 -8.73 5.50
CA ASP A 240 4.86 -8.12 5.64
C ASP A 240 5.50 -8.46 6.98
N VAL A 241 4.70 -8.49 8.04
CA VAL A 241 5.11 -8.84 9.40
C VAL A 241 4.08 -9.76 10.06
N ASP A 242 4.51 -10.56 11.05
CA ASP A 242 3.57 -11.31 11.88
C ASP A 242 2.77 -10.34 12.77
N VAL A 243 1.46 -10.55 12.85
CA VAL A 243 0.60 -9.76 13.73
C VAL A 243 1.02 -9.84 15.22
N LYS A 244 1.77 -10.87 15.62
CA LYS A 244 2.31 -11.04 16.97
C LYS A 244 3.68 -10.40 17.17
N ASP A 245 4.30 -9.85 16.10
CA ASP A 245 5.59 -9.19 16.24
C ASP A 245 5.53 -8.09 17.29
N PRO A 246 6.41 -8.09 18.29
CA PRO A 246 6.33 -7.13 19.41
C PRO A 246 6.58 -5.68 18.98
N ILE A 247 7.39 -5.45 17.93
CA ILE A 247 7.62 -4.10 17.40
C ILE A 247 6.35 -3.63 16.69
N TYR A 248 5.71 -4.51 15.90
CA TYR A 248 4.44 -4.21 15.26
C TYR A 248 3.34 -3.93 16.31
N GLN A 249 3.23 -4.73 17.37
CA GLN A 249 2.23 -4.49 18.42
C GLN A 249 2.43 -3.15 19.13
N ASN A 250 3.67 -2.74 19.35
CA ASN A 250 4.00 -1.42 19.87
C ASN A 250 3.62 -0.31 18.86
N THR A 251 3.95 -0.52 17.58
CA THR A 251 3.61 0.39 16.48
C THR A 251 2.09 0.55 16.37
N ARG A 252 1.33 -0.57 16.41
CA ARG A 252 -0.13 -0.58 16.37
C ARG A 252 -0.75 0.26 17.49
N ARG A 253 -0.18 0.20 18.71
CA ARG A 253 -0.63 1.04 19.84
C ARG A 253 -0.28 2.51 19.63
N PHE A 254 0.89 2.80 19.05
CA PHE A 254 1.32 4.17 18.74
C PHE A 254 0.41 4.79 17.66
N VAL A 255 0.24 4.13 16.52
CA VAL A 255 -0.52 4.70 15.39
C VAL A 255 -2.00 4.89 15.69
N TRP A 256 -2.55 4.11 16.64
CA TRP A 256 -3.93 4.24 17.13
C TRP A 256 -4.00 5.00 18.45
N SER A 257 -3.32 6.14 18.51
CA SER A 257 -3.28 7.03 19.68
C SER A 257 -3.03 8.47 19.24
N GLU A 258 -3.28 9.42 20.13
CA GLU A 258 -3.03 10.86 19.92
C GLU A 258 -1.54 11.21 19.70
N ASP A 259 -0.61 10.28 19.94
CA ASP A 259 0.79 10.47 19.60
C ASP A 259 1.05 10.31 18.08
N ASN A 260 0.10 9.76 17.33
CA ASN A 260 0.06 9.84 15.87
C ASN A 260 -0.69 11.12 15.48
N PRO A 261 -0.06 12.10 14.79
CA PRO A 261 -0.68 13.39 14.45
C PRO A 261 -1.91 13.27 13.54
N TYR A 262 -2.10 12.11 12.89
CA TYR A 262 -3.24 11.85 12.01
C TYR A 262 -4.23 10.84 12.60
N PHE A 263 -4.11 10.48 13.86
CA PHE A 263 -5.18 9.80 14.58
C PHE A 263 -6.20 10.81 15.06
N PHE A 264 -7.45 10.60 14.71
CA PHE A 264 -8.56 11.46 15.10
C PHE A 264 -9.61 10.69 15.89
N LYS A 265 -10.16 11.34 16.90
CA LYS A 265 -11.22 10.80 17.73
C LYS A 265 -12.27 11.87 17.96
N GLY A 266 -13.54 11.52 17.76
CA GLY A 266 -14.67 12.42 17.90
C GLY A 266 -15.98 11.70 18.18
N LYS A 267 -17.08 12.41 17.95
CA LYS A 267 -18.44 11.89 18.23
C LYS A 267 -18.89 10.81 17.26
N ALA A 268 -18.44 10.87 15.99
CA ALA A 268 -18.81 9.90 14.98
C ALA A 268 -17.94 8.64 15.04
N GLY A 269 -16.67 8.77 15.42
CA GLY A 269 -15.77 7.64 15.50
C GLY A 269 -14.33 8.02 15.81
N GLU A 270 -13.44 7.03 15.73
CA GLU A 270 -12.00 7.19 15.85
C GLU A 270 -11.28 6.43 14.73
N GLY A 271 -10.16 6.97 14.27
CA GLY A 271 -9.38 6.33 13.21
C GLY A 271 -8.24 7.20 12.71
N ILE A 272 -7.49 6.64 11.75
CA ILE A 272 -6.36 7.34 11.14
C ILE A 272 -6.86 8.03 9.87
N GLY A 273 -6.41 9.26 9.66
CA GLY A 273 -6.57 10.04 8.44
C GLY A 273 -5.26 10.11 7.66
N GLY A 274 -4.93 11.30 7.21
CA GLY A 274 -3.69 11.60 6.50
C GLY A 274 -3.64 13.06 6.09
N PRO A 275 -2.49 13.56 5.63
CA PRO A 275 -2.37 14.94 5.17
C PRO A 275 -3.15 15.21 3.88
N HIS A 276 -3.44 14.17 3.09
CA HIS A 276 -4.09 14.28 1.79
C HIS A 276 -5.43 15.01 1.81
N ILE A 277 -6.27 14.69 2.78
CA ILE A 277 -7.62 15.26 2.95
C ILE A 277 -7.74 16.23 4.13
N GLY A 278 -6.65 16.41 4.90
CA GLY A 278 -6.57 17.36 6.01
C GLY A 278 -6.98 16.79 7.36
N TYR A 279 -7.00 17.69 8.36
CA TYR A 279 -7.24 17.34 9.74
C TYR A 279 -8.70 16.97 10.03
N ASN A 280 -8.89 16.13 11.05
CA ASN A 280 -10.17 15.66 11.56
C ASN A 280 -10.95 14.74 10.61
N MET A 281 -10.38 14.39 9.45
CA MET A 281 -10.98 13.47 8.48
C MET A 281 -10.42 12.07 8.68
N ILE A 282 -11.30 11.12 9.00
CA ILE A 282 -10.97 9.71 9.21
C ILE A 282 -11.21 8.95 7.91
N TRP A 283 -10.26 8.13 7.52
CA TRP A 283 -10.43 7.19 6.41
C TRP A 283 -11.01 5.87 6.93
N PRO A 284 -12.17 5.40 6.45
CA PRO A 284 -12.74 4.09 6.81
C PRO A 284 -11.75 2.95 6.63
N MET A 285 -10.83 3.06 5.68
CA MET A 285 -9.74 2.10 5.44
C MET A 285 -8.91 1.81 6.69
N SER A 286 -8.62 2.82 7.52
CA SER A 286 -7.86 2.63 8.76
C SER A 286 -8.63 1.77 9.76
N ILE A 287 -9.96 1.95 9.84
CA ILE A 287 -10.84 1.16 10.70
C ILE A 287 -10.90 -0.30 10.20
N MET A 288 -10.97 -0.48 8.88
CA MET A 288 -10.90 -1.81 8.27
C MET A 288 -9.56 -2.49 8.56
N MET A 289 -8.42 -1.78 8.41
CA MET A 289 -7.11 -2.35 8.72
C MET A 289 -6.96 -2.69 10.20
N LYS A 290 -7.57 -1.91 11.11
CA LYS A 290 -7.63 -2.26 12.52
C LYS A 290 -8.37 -3.57 12.73
N ALA A 291 -9.51 -3.79 12.06
CA ALA A 291 -10.25 -5.04 12.12
C ALA A 291 -9.48 -6.21 11.48
N PHE A 292 -8.90 -6.03 10.29
CA PHE A 292 -8.10 -7.06 9.59
C PHE A 292 -6.93 -7.57 10.42
N THR A 293 -6.32 -6.70 11.21
CA THR A 293 -5.13 -7.01 12.03
C THR A 293 -5.47 -7.25 13.50
N SER A 294 -6.77 -7.31 13.84
CA SER A 294 -7.22 -7.58 15.20
C SER A 294 -7.18 -9.07 15.52
N ARG A 295 -6.93 -9.36 16.81
CA ARG A 295 -7.01 -10.67 17.42
C ARG A 295 -8.16 -10.77 18.43
N SER A 296 -8.99 -9.73 18.52
CA SER A 296 -10.11 -9.61 19.45
C SER A 296 -11.41 -9.49 18.68
N ASP A 297 -12.34 -10.36 18.93
CA ASP A 297 -13.69 -10.30 18.34
C ASP A 297 -14.44 -9.03 18.75
N GLU A 298 -14.24 -8.55 19.97
CA GLU A 298 -14.84 -7.29 20.44
C GLU A 298 -14.29 -6.08 19.67
N GLU A 299 -12.99 -6.05 19.41
CA GLU A 299 -12.39 -4.97 18.60
C GLU A 299 -12.88 -5.04 17.15
N ILE A 300 -13.02 -6.24 16.57
CA ILE A 300 -13.60 -6.42 15.22
C ILE A 300 -15.02 -5.93 15.18
N LYS A 301 -15.87 -6.32 16.15
CA LYS A 301 -17.25 -5.88 16.27
C LYS A 301 -17.35 -4.36 16.34
N THR A 302 -16.54 -3.74 17.20
CA THR A 302 -16.48 -2.28 17.34
C THR A 302 -16.11 -1.59 16.02
N CYS A 303 -15.10 -2.11 15.31
CA CYS A 303 -14.70 -1.55 14.01
C CYS A 303 -15.81 -1.68 12.96
N VAL A 304 -16.43 -2.86 12.83
CA VAL A 304 -17.51 -3.07 11.84
C VAL A 304 -18.71 -2.18 12.15
N LYS A 305 -19.12 -2.10 13.43
CA LYS A 305 -20.21 -1.18 13.83
C LYS A 305 -19.87 0.27 13.48
N MET A 306 -18.68 0.73 13.80
CA MET A 306 -18.25 2.10 13.46
C MET A 306 -18.31 2.38 11.96
N LEU A 307 -17.93 1.41 11.12
CA LEU A 307 -18.03 1.54 9.66
C LEU A 307 -19.51 1.65 9.20
N MET A 308 -20.41 0.88 9.81
CA MET A 308 -21.84 0.95 9.54
C MET A 308 -22.44 2.29 10.00
N ASP A 309 -22.10 2.76 11.18
CA ASP A 309 -22.65 4.00 11.77
C ASP A 309 -22.14 5.27 11.05
N THR A 310 -21.11 5.16 10.23
CA THR A 310 -20.45 6.31 9.55
C THR A 310 -20.68 6.35 8.05
N ASP A 311 -21.58 5.52 7.50
CA ASP A 311 -21.96 5.51 6.08
C ASP A 311 -22.85 6.71 5.67
N ALA A 312 -23.25 7.55 6.63
CA ALA A 312 -24.12 8.71 6.45
C ALA A 312 -25.50 8.38 5.83
N GLY A 313 -25.94 7.12 5.88
CA GLY A 313 -27.16 6.62 5.27
C GLY A 313 -27.06 6.39 3.76
N THR A 314 -25.85 6.36 3.21
CA THR A 314 -25.63 6.12 1.77
C THR A 314 -25.53 4.64 1.43
N GLY A 315 -25.24 3.79 2.41
CA GLY A 315 -24.96 2.36 2.22
C GLY A 315 -23.57 2.09 1.61
N PHE A 316 -22.70 3.10 1.53
CA PHE A 316 -21.36 3.01 0.93
C PHE A 316 -20.27 3.52 1.85
N MET A 317 -19.06 3.00 1.67
CA MET A 317 -17.85 3.54 2.29
C MET A 317 -17.37 4.75 1.50
N HIS A 318 -17.25 5.88 2.21
CA HIS A 318 -16.70 7.13 1.68
C HIS A 318 -15.17 7.07 1.57
N GLU A 319 -14.55 8.03 0.90
CA GLU A 319 -13.10 8.20 0.95
C GLU A 319 -12.68 8.57 2.37
N SER A 320 -13.35 9.55 2.98
CA SER A 320 -13.15 9.94 4.39
C SER A 320 -14.42 10.57 4.97
N PHE A 321 -14.49 10.64 6.30
CA PHE A 321 -15.55 11.33 7.02
C PHE A 321 -14.99 12.12 8.20
N HIS A 322 -15.67 13.22 8.57
CA HIS A 322 -15.26 14.05 9.70
C HIS A 322 -15.54 13.36 11.04
N LYS A 323 -14.57 13.36 11.94
CA LYS A 323 -14.61 12.64 13.22
C LYS A 323 -15.82 12.92 14.11
N ASP A 324 -16.45 14.11 13.98
CA ASP A 324 -17.60 14.53 14.78
C ASP A 324 -18.92 14.51 14.01
N ASN A 325 -18.89 14.42 12.66
CA ASN A 325 -20.08 14.46 11.81
C ASN A 325 -19.89 13.55 10.58
N PRO A 326 -20.49 12.34 10.55
CA PRO A 326 -20.31 11.42 9.44
C PRO A 326 -20.95 11.91 8.12
N LYS A 327 -21.83 12.92 8.16
CA LYS A 327 -22.40 13.53 6.94
C LYS A 327 -21.46 14.52 6.25
N ASP A 328 -20.38 14.90 6.91
CA ASP A 328 -19.28 15.68 6.33
C ASP A 328 -18.22 14.70 5.83
N PHE A 329 -18.33 14.30 4.56
CA PHE A 329 -17.50 13.29 3.94
C PHE A 329 -16.97 13.73 2.58
N THR A 330 -15.84 13.15 2.16
CA THR A 330 -15.32 13.24 0.81
C THR A 330 -15.72 12.02 0.00
N ARG A 331 -16.04 12.19 -1.29
CA ARG A 331 -16.44 11.14 -2.24
C ARG A 331 -17.47 10.15 -1.64
N ALA A 332 -18.73 10.32 -1.97
CA ALA A 332 -19.84 9.49 -1.47
C ALA A 332 -19.65 7.99 -1.69
N TRP A 333 -18.96 7.60 -2.74
CA TRP A 333 -18.55 6.24 -3.07
C TRP A 333 -17.09 6.22 -3.45
N PHE A 334 -16.30 5.37 -2.80
CA PHE A 334 -14.88 5.21 -3.08
C PHE A 334 -14.54 3.72 -3.27
N ALA A 335 -14.12 3.35 -4.49
CA ALA A 335 -13.98 1.96 -4.90
C ALA A 335 -13.08 1.15 -3.96
N TRP A 336 -11.92 1.69 -3.64
CA TRP A 336 -10.94 1.01 -2.79
C TRP A 336 -11.51 0.65 -1.42
N GLN A 337 -12.22 1.58 -0.78
CA GLN A 337 -12.80 1.33 0.54
C GLN A 337 -13.98 0.36 0.50
N ASN A 338 -14.84 0.46 -0.51
CA ASN A 338 -15.97 -0.46 -0.66
C ASN A 338 -15.47 -1.89 -0.94
N THR A 339 -14.43 -2.06 -1.75
CA THR A 339 -13.85 -3.39 -1.99
C THR A 339 -13.17 -3.97 -0.76
N LEU A 340 -12.43 -3.16 0.01
CA LEU A 340 -11.81 -3.58 1.28
C LEU A 340 -12.87 -3.95 2.33
N PHE A 341 -13.98 -3.22 2.42
CA PHE A 341 -15.07 -3.58 3.31
C PHE A 341 -15.68 -4.94 2.93
N GLY A 342 -15.94 -5.14 1.63
CA GLY A 342 -16.39 -6.44 1.12
C GLY A 342 -15.40 -7.56 1.43
N GLU A 343 -14.11 -7.34 1.26
CA GLU A 343 -13.07 -8.32 1.61
C GLU A 343 -13.06 -8.63 3.12
N LEU A 344 -13.21 -7.61 3.99
CA LEU A 344 -13.30 -7.80 5.43
C LEU A 344 -14.47 -8.69 5.81
N ILE A 345 -15.67 -8.42 5.29
CA ILE A 345 -16.85 -9.23 5.57
C ILE A 345 -16.68 -10.67 5.09
N LEU A 346 -16.19 -10.86 3.85
CA LEU A 346 -15.92 -12.20 3.31
C LEU A 346 -14.87 -12.96 4.15
N LYS A 347 -13.81 -12.30 4.59
CA LYS A 347 -12.81 -12.88 5.49
C LYS A 347 -13.47 -13.36 6.80
N LEU A 348 -14.26 -12.52 7.44
CA LEU A 348 -14.92 -12.86 8.70
C LEU A 348 -15.89 -14.04 8.56
N VAL A 349 -16.68 -14.07 7.46
CA VAL A 349 -17.55 -15.20 7.16
C VAL A 349 -16.75 -16.48 6.93
N ASN A 350 -15.68 -16.44 6.16
CA ASN A 350 -14.80 -17.59 5.89
C ASN A 350 -14.07 -18.10 7.15
N GLU A 351 -13.84 -17.23 8.12
CA GLU A 351 -13.28 -17.59 9.44
C GLU A 351 -14.32 -18.12 10.44
N GLY A 352 -15.60 -18.27 10.00
CA GLY A 352 -16.69 -18.77 10.84
C GLY A 352 -17.25 -17.74 11.82
N LYS A 353 -17.03 -16.44 11.56
CA LYS A 353 -17.50 -15.34 12.42
C LYS A 353 -18.80 -14.70 11.95
N ALA A 354 -19.65 -15.46 11.23
CA ALA A 354 -20.97 -14.98 10.80
C ALA A 354 -21.88 -14.57 11.98
N ASP A 355 -21.84 -15.34 13.09
CA ASP A 355 -22.62 -15.01 14.29
C ASP A 355 -22.15 -13.70 14.95
N LEU A 356 -20.84 -13.42 14.91
CA LEU A 356 -20.27 -12.14 15.36
C LEU A 356 -20.87 -10.99 14.54
N LEU A 357 -20.90 -11.11 13.20
CA LEU A 357 -21.46 -10.10 12.31
C LEU A 357 -22.96 -9.90 12.57
N ASN A 358 -23.74 -10.99 12.73
CA ASN A 358 -25.18 -10.94 13.02
C ASN A 358 -25.49 -10.35 14.39
N SER A 359 -24.52 -10.28 15.31
CA SER A 359 -24.67 -9.68 16.64
C SER A 359 -24.43 -8.17 16.68
N ILE A 360 -24.10 -7.56 15.54
CA ILE A 360 -23.88 -6.11 15.44
C ILE A 360 -25.24 -5.44 15.20
N GLU A 361 -25.70 -4.67 16.18
CA GLU A 361 -26.94 -3.87 16.13
C GLU A 361 -26.62 -2.40 15.79
#